data_9377d6cd18697ef7ab16edb003fb82ab
#
_entry.id   9377d6cd18697ef7ab16edb003fb82ab
#
_cell.length_a   1.000
_cell.length_b   1.000
_cell.length_c   1.000
_cell.angle_alpha   90.00
_cell.angle_beta   90.00
_cell.angle_gamma   90.00
#
_symmetry.space_group_name_H-M   'P 1'
#
loop_
_entity.id
_entity.type
_entity.pdbx_description
1 polymer ?
#
loop_
_entity_poly.entity_id
_entity_poly.type
_entity_poly.pdbx_seq_one_letter_code
_entity_poly.pdbx_strand_id
1 'polypeptide(L)'
;MFIANLTYVKDASEADRFINEHNAFLDKFFAADKFICSGRKVPRTGGIILINAKDRTELDEIIAQDPFFQNGVAKYEIIEFAPTKFAPEFWRLFSE
;
A
#
# COMPACT_ATOMS: atom_id res chain seq x y z
N MET A 1 -6.98 3.30 9.76
CA MET A 1 -6.93 2.55 8.49
C MET A 1 -6.68 3.51 7.35
N PHE A 2 -5.84 3.14 6.43
CA PHE A 2 -5.47 4.00 5.30
C PHE A 2 -5.65 3.26 4.00
N ILE A 3 -6.14 3.97 3.00
CA ILE A 3 -6.12 3.52 1.61
C ILE A 3 -5.01 4.27 0.92
N ALA A 4 -4.03 3.56 0.40
CA ALA A 4 -2.98 4.14 -0.42
C ALA A 4 -3.35 3.95 -1.89
N ASN A 5 -3.57 5.04 -2.58
CA ASN A 5 -3.86 5.06 -4.00
C ASN A 5 -2.59 5.49 -4.72
N LEU A 6 -1.95 4.52 -5.39
CA LEU A 6 -0.72 4.72 -6.15
C LEU A 6 -1.07 4.94 -7.61
N THR A 7 -0.59 6.04 -8.17
CA THR A 7 -0.76 6.32 -9.59
C THR A 7 0.60 6.45 -10.25
N TYR A 8 0.84 5.65 -11.30
CA TYR A 8 2.09 5.75 -12.04
C TYR A 8 2.23 7.13 -12.67
N VAL A 9 3.41 7.73 -12.46
CA VAL A 9 3.77 9.00 -13.10
C VAL A 9 4.78 8.77 -14.23
N LYS A 10 5.18 7.52 -14.43
CA LYS A 10 6.03 7.06 -15.51
C LYS A 10 5.37 5.88 -16.21
N ASP A 11 5.89 5.47 -17.36
CA ASP A 11 5.35 4.34 -18.11
C ASP A 11 5.39 3.06 -17.28
N ALA A 12 4.48 2.13 -17.56
CA ALA A 12 4.45 0.83 -16.90
C ALA A 12 5.78 0.08 -17.04
N SER A 13 6.52 0.30 -18.13
CA SER A 13 7.85 -0.27 -18.31
C SER A 13 8.84 0.19 -17.23
N GLU A 14 8.72 1.42 -16.75
CA GLU A 14 9.53 1.91 -15.62
C GLU A 14 9.11 1.24 -14.32
N ALA A 15 7.82 1.03 -14.11
CA ALA A 15 7.33 0.29 -12.95
C ALA A 15 7.86 -1.15 -12.96
N ASP A 16 7.89 -1.79 -14.12
CA ASP A 16 8.38 -3.16 -14.25
C ASP A 16 9.85 -3.30 -13.86
N ARG A 17 10.64 -2.26 -13.99
CA ARG A 17 12.05 -2.28 -13.56
C ARG A 17 12.22 -2.47 -12.06
N PHE A 18 11.22 -2.05 -11.27
CA PHE A 18 11.26 -2.09 -9.81
C PHE A 18 10.24 -3.06 -9.21
N ILE A 19 9.61 -3.89 -10.07
CA ILE A 19 8.49 -4.72 -9.61
C ILE A 19 8.93 -5.76 -8.57
N ASN A 20 10.11 -6.34 -8.74
CA ASN A 20 10.60 -7.35 -7.78
C ASN A 20 10.86 -6.75 -6.42
N GLU A 21 11.50 -5.57 -6.37
CA GLU A 21 11.78 -4.86 -5.14
C GLU A 21 10.49 -4.36 -4.49
N HIS A 22 9.53 -3.90 -5.31
CA HIS A 22 8.22 -3.49 -4.82
C HIS A 22 7.47 -4.67 -4.21
N ASN A 23 7.50 -5.84 -4.85
CA ASN A 23 6.88 -7.04 -4.31
C ASN A 23 7.53 -7.47 -2.98
N ALA A 24 8.84 -7.33 -2.85
CA ALA A 24 9.53 -7.62 -1.59
C ALA A 24 9.09 -6.66 -0.48
N PHE A 25 8.89 -5.39 -0.82
CA PHE A 25 8.33 -4.39 0.09
C PHE A 25 6.92 -4.80 0.54
N LEU A 26 6.05 -5.20 -0.39
CA LEU A 26 4.70 -5.66 -0.05
C LEU A 26 4.77 -6.86 0.90
N ASP A 27 5.57 -7.87 0.57
CA ASP A 27 5.68 -9.09 1.37
C ASP A 27 6.12 -8.79 2.79
N LYS A 28 7.05 -7.85 2.97
CA LYS A 28 7.53 -7.44 4.29
C LYS A 28 6.39 -6.93 5.17
N PHE A 29 5.54 -6.08 4.63
CA PHE A 29 4.48 -5.45 5.42
C PHE A 29 3.21 -6.32 5.50
N PHE A 30 3.01 -7.25 4.59
CA PHE A 30 2.02 -8.30 4.78
C PHE A 30 2.43 -9.22 5.94
N ALA A 31 3.69 -9.60 6.01
CA ALA A 31 4.20 -10.43 7.12
C ALA A 31 4.09 -9.72 8.47
N ALA A 32 4.16 -8.39 8.48
CA ALA A 32 4.05 -7.58 9.70
C ALA A 32 2.60 -7.22 10.06
N ASP A 33 1.61 -7.74 9.35
CA ASP A 33 0.18 -7.44 9.51
C ASP A 33 -0.15 -5.94 9.32
N LYS A 34 0.68 -5.21 8.59
CA LYS A 34 0.43 -3.81 8.28
C LYS A 34 -0.36 -3.64 7.00
N PHE A 35 -0.17 -4.52 6.02
CA PHE A 35 -0.95 -4.52 4.79
C PHE A 35 -2.02 -5.60 4.86
N ILE A 36 -3.24 -5.25 4.47
CA ILE A 36 -4.42 -6.13 4.54
C ILE A 36 -4.70 -6.74 3.18
N CYS A 37 -4.70 -5.91 2.14
CA CYS A 37 -4.77 -6.35 0.77
C CYS A 37 -4.15 -5.31 -0.14
N SER A 38 -3.73 -5.74 -1.32
CA SER A 38 -3.22 -4.86 -2.35
C SER A 38 -3.58 -5.42 -3.71
N GLY A 39 -3.59 -4.56 -4.70
CA GLY A 39 -3.86 -4.97 -6.07
C GLY A 39 -3.56 -3.87 -7.06
N ARG A 40 -3.51 -4.23 -8.33
CA ARG A 40 -3.34 -3.26 -9.41
C ARG A 40 -4.68 -2.67 -9.80
N LYS A 41 -4.66 -1.43 -10.21
CA LYS A 41 -5.85 -0.79 -10.78
C LYS A 41 -6.21 -1.43 -12.13
N VAL A 42 -7.47 -1.38 -12.48
CA VAL A 42 -7.98 -1.86 -13.76
C VAL A 42 -8.62 -0.66 -14.49
N PRO A 43 -8.00 -0.17 -15.57
CA PRO A 43 -6.76 -0.61 -16.20
C PRO A 43 -5.52 -0.33 -15.33
N ARG A 44 -4.39 -0.92 -15.71
CA ARG A 44 -3.15 -0.83 -14.94
C ARG A 44 -2.52 0.56 -14.99
N THR A 45 -3.01 1.46 -14.14
CA THR A 45 -2.50 2.83 -14.00
C THR A 45 -1.80 3.06 -12.66
N GLY A 46 -1.69 2.02 -11.85
CA GLY A 46 -1.14 2.05 -10.50
C GLY A 46 -1.67 0.91 -9.67
N GLY A 47 -1.75 1.12 -8.38
CA GLY A 47 -2.22 0.10 -7.44
C GLY A 47 -2.94 0.70 -6.25
N ILE A 48 -3.52 -0.18 -5.46
CA ILE A 48 -4.19 0.16 -4.20
C ILE A 48 -3.59 -0.73 -3.11
N ILE A 49 -3.33 -0.15 -1.94
CA ILE A 49 -2.94 -0.90 -0.75
C ILE A 49 -3.83 -0.47 0.40
N LEU A 50 -4.43 -1.44 1.09
CA LEU A 50 -5.17 -1.18 2.33
C LEU A 50 -4.20 -1.40 3.49
N ILE A 51 -3.98 -0.36 4.30
CA ILE A 51 -2.90 -0.32 5.29
C ILE A 51 -3.46 -0.09 6.68
N ASN A 52 -3.07 -0.96 7.62
CA ASN A 52 -3.40 -0.84 9.03
C ASN A 52 -2.20 -0.26 9.80
N ALA A 53 -1.92 1.02 9.60
CA ALA A 53 -0.93 1.74 10.38
C ALA A 53 -1.63 2.43 11.56
N LYS A 54 -0.89 2.60 12.66
CA LYS A 54 -1.46 3.20 13.88
C LYS A 54 -1.71 4.71 13.73
N ASP A 55 -0.89 5.37 12.92
CA ASP A 55 -1.00 6.81 12.68
C ASP A 55 -0.29 7.19 11.36
N ARG A 56 -0.35 8.46 11.01
CA ARG A 56 0.23 8.96 9.76
C ARG A 56 1.75 8.88 9.77
N THR A 57 2.38 9.02 10.92
CA THR A 57 3.84 8.92 11.05
C THR A 57 4.32 7.52 10.67
N GLU A 58 3.67 6.48 11.19
CA GLU A 58 4.00 5.11 10.82
C GLU A 58 3.75 4.88 9.34
N LEU A 59 2.63 5.37 8.80
CA LEU A 59 2.32 5.24 7.38
C LEU A 59 3.42 5.85 6.51
N ASP A 60 3.87 7.05 6.85
CA ASP A 60 4.91 7.74 6.08
C ASP A 60 6.24 6.98 6.11
N GLU A 61 6.58 6.38 7.25
CA GLU A 61 7.76 5.51 7.37
C GLU A 61 7.66 4.26 6.50
N ILE A 62 6.47 3.67 6.41
CA ILE A 62 6.21 2.52 5.56
C ILE A 62 6.36 2.89 4.09
N ILE A 63 5.68 3.96 3.66
CA ILE A 63 5.70 4.42 2.26
C ILE A 63 7.14 4.76 1.81
N ALA A 64 7.94 5.32 2.70
CA ALA A 64 9.33 5.67 2.39
C ALA A 64 10.19 4.48 1.99
N GLN A 65 9.75 3.25 2.29
CA GLN A 65 10.45 2.03 1.94
C GLN A 65 10.03 1.44 0.60
N ASP A 66 9.00 2.00 -0.05
CA ASP A 66 8.53 1.50 -1.34
C ASP A 66 9.46 1.98 -2.46
N PRO A 67 10.08 1.06 -3.21
CA PRO A 67 10.90 1.43 -4.36
C PRO A 67 10.19 2.28 -5.41
N PHE A 68 8.87 2.11 -5.57
CA PHE A 68 8.10 2.96 -6.48
C PHE A 68 8.07 4.41 -6.01
N PHE A 69 7.97 4.62 -4.70
CA PHE A 69 8.02 5.95 -4.12
C PHE A 69 9.44 6.53 -4.21
N GLN A 70 10.44 5.73 -3.84
CA GLN A 70 11.84 6.15 -3.80
C GLN A 70 12.35 6.56 -5.18
N ASN A 71 11.90 5.91 -6.24
CA ASN A 71 12.36 6.14 -7.60
C ASN A 71 11.42 7.02 -8.42
N GLY A 72 10.42 7.62 -7.80
CA GLY A 72 9.50 8.52 -8.48
C GLY A 72 8.65 7.85 -9.57
N VAL A 73 8.38 6.55 -9.43
CA VAL A 73 7.59 5.79 -10.39
C VAL A 73 6.10 6.01 -10.19
N ALA A 74 5.69 6.16 -8.94
CA ALA A 74 4.30 6.38 -8.58
C ALA A 74 4.19 7.45 -7.52
N LYS A 75 3.09 8.18 -7.54
CA LYS A 75 2.73 9.07 -6.45
C LYS A 75 1.65 8.42 -5.61
N TYR A 76 1.65 8.73 -4.33
CA TYR A 76 0.70 8.23 -3.36
C TYR A 76 -0.33 9.29 -3.04
N GLU A 77 -1.61 8.90 -3.08
CA GLU A 77 -2.71 9.66 -2.50
C GLU A 77 -3.28 8.84 -1.35
N ILE A 78 -3.38 9.44 -0.18
CA ILE A 78 -3.77 8.73 1.04
C ILE A 78 -5.17 9.16 1.46
N ILE A 79 -6.01 8.17 1.75
CA ILE A 79 -7.32 8.39 2.37
C ILE A 79 -7.29 7.69 3.71
N GLU A 80 -7.49 8.43 4.78
CA GLU A 80 -7.65 7.84 6.11
C GLU A 80 -9.12 7.67 6.42
N PHE A 81 -9.47 6.52 7.02
CA PHE A 81 -10.84 6.30 7.50
C PHE A 81 -10.83 5.44 8.75
N ALA A 82 -11.87 5.59 9.56
CA ALA A 82 -12.06 4.77 10.75
C ALA A 82 -13.06 3.67 10.40
N PRO A 83 -12.65 2.39 10.32
CA PRO A 83 -13.56 1.29 10.01
C PRO A 83 -14.58 1.17 11.15
N THR A 84 -15.85 1.13 10.79
CA THR A 84 -16.95 1.01 11.78
C THR A 84 -17.71 -0.31 11.60
N LYS A 85 -17.60 -0.94 10.45
CA LYS A 85 -18.22 -2.23 10.16
C LYS A 85 -17.27 -3.02 9.27
N PHE A 86 -17.14 -4.31 9.53
CA PHE A 86 -16.30 -5.20 8.74
C PHE A 86 -16.78 -6.64 8.89
N ALA A 87 -16.39 -7.48 7.94
CA ALA A 87 -16.69 -8.91 8.00
C ALA A 87 -16.00 -9.54 9.22
N PRO A 88 -16.57 -10.60 9.82
CA PRO A 88 -16.02 -11.21 11.02
C PRO A 88 -14.55 -11.60 10.91
N GLU A 89 -14.13 -12.13 9.76
CA GLU A 89 -12.73 -12.51 9.54
C GLU A 89 -11.78 -11.32 9.56
N PHE A 90 -12.27 -10.17 9.17
CA PHE A 90 -11.49 -8.95 9.11
C PHE A 90 -11.22 -8.37 10.51
N TRP A 91 -12.09 -8.65 11.46
CA TRP A 91 -12.03 -8.13 12.82
C TRP A 91 -10.72 -8.43 13.52
N ARG A 92 -10.20 -9.64 13.36
CA ARG A 92 -8.97 -10.04 14.06
C ARG A 92 -7.74 -9.23 13.68
N LEU A 93 -7.80 -8.49 12.56
CA LEU A 93 -6.72 -7.59 12.13
C LEU A 93 -6.69 -6.30 12.96
N PHE A 94 -7.76 -6.02 13.69
CA PHE A 94 -7.91 -4.82 14.50
C PHE A 94 -8.00 -5.11 15.99
N SER A 95 -8.28 -6.34 16.38
CA SER A 95 -8.37 -6.73 17.77
C SER A 95 -6.98 -7.03 18.32
N GLU A 96 -6.48 -6.16 19.12
CA GLU A 96 -5.19 -6.36 19.78
C GLU A 96 -5.35 -6.49 21.27
#